data_7b6264cb8a5d0b6d7309a09f28bb7211
#
_entry.id   7b6264cb8a5d0b6d7309a09f28bb7211
#
_cell.length_a   1.000
_cell.length_b   1.000
_cell.length_c   1.000
_cell.angle_alpha   90.00
_cell.angle_beta   90.00
_cell.angle_gamma   90.00
#
_symmetry.space_group_name_H-M   'P 1'
#
loop_
_entity.id
_entity.type
_entity.pdbx_description
1 polymer ?
#
loop_
_entity_poly.entity_id
_entity_poly.type
_entity_poly.pdbx_seq_one_letter_code
_entity_poly.pdbx_strand_id
1 'polypeptide(L)'
;MVRKITELEKVLIQKSKPPDRTSHFLNKAVKLGLENKYAESIVCLDRVIRINPKLAIAWYYKGTALNVLGQYQEAIICLENVHRNWCEAWNQKGIAYANLKKYFEAITCFEKAIKFDTDNQSAYAENKARVIKELEENNV
;
A
#
# COMPACT_ATOMS: atom_id res chain seq x y z
N MET A 1 28.35 32.32 -17.67
CA MET A 1 28.49 30.86 -17.44
C MET A 1 27.62 30.43 -16.30
N VAL A 2 26.72 29.52 -16.55
CA VAL A 2 25.90 28.95 -15.47
C VAL A 2 26.72 27.86 -14.79
N ARG A 3 27.00 28.02 -13.49
CA ARG A 3 27.71 27.04 -12.72
C ARG A 3 26.83 25.79 -12.53
N LYS A 4 27.42 24.60 -12.77
CA LYS A 4 26.74 23.34 -12.46
C LYS A 4 26.59 23.20 -10.97
N ILE A 5 25.36 22.97 -10.50
CA ILE A 5 25.06 22.68 -9.12
C ILE A 5 25.57 21.28 -8.78
N THR A 6 26.38 21.15 -7.74
CA THR A 6 26.87 19.85 -7.25
C THR A 6 25.73 19.03 -6.66
N GLU A 7 25.92 17.71 -6.58
CA GLU A 7 24.93 16.82 -5.95
C GLU A 7 24.68 17.17 -4.49
N LEU A 8 25.73 17.59 -3.76
CA LEU A 8 25.62 18.05 -2.38
C LEU A 8 24.75 19.31 -2.28
N GLU A 9 24.97 20.28 -3.16
CA GLU A 9 24.15 21.50 -3.22
C GLU A 9 22.69 21.20 -3.51
N LYS A 10 22.42 20.26 -4.44
CA LYS A 10 21.05 19.80 -4.72
C LYS A 10 20.38 19.24 -3.46
N VAL A 11 21.10 18.40 -2.70
CA VAL A 11 20.60 17.83 -1.44
C VAL A 11 20.32 18.93 -0.40
N LEU A 12 21.21 19.92 -0.27
CA LEU A 12 21.04 21.03 0.65
C LEU A 12 19.87 21.94 0.26
N ILE A 13 19.70 22.22 -1.04
CA ILE A 13 18.55 22.98 -1.56
C ILE A 13 17.25 22.23 -1.28
N GLN A 14 17.24 20.91 -1.51
CA GLN A 14 16.07 20.08 -1.25
C GLN A 14 15.70 20.07 0.24
N LYS A 15 16.68 20.03 1.15
CA LYS A 15 16.46 20.09 2.59
C LYS A 15 16.01 21.48 3.08
N SER A 16 16.46 22.55 2.43
CA SER A 16 16.09 23.91 2.79
C SER A 16 14.72 24.34 2.25
N LYS A 17 14.20 23.61 1.24
CA LYS A 17 12.89 23.85 0.68
C LYS A 17 11.81 23.39 1.68
N PRO A 18 10.85 24.21 2.03
CA PRO A 18 9.76 23.72 2.86
C PRO A 18 9.11 22.53 2.15
N PRO A 19 8.81 21.45 2.87
CA PRO A 19 8.16 20.29 2.27
C PRO A 19 6.86 20.77 1.63
N ASP A 20 6.60 20.33 0.39
CA ASP A 20 5.32 20.61 -0.23
C ASP A 20 4.20 19.99 0.63
N ARG A 21 2.97 20.45 0.43
CA ARG A 21 1.83 20.00 1.24
C ARG A 21 1.63 18.49 1.12
N THR A 22 1.91 17.92 -0.05
CA THR A 22 1.81 16.48 -0.30
C THR A 22 2.80 15.70 0.56
N SER A 23 4.07 16.07 0.52
CA SER A 23 5.13 15.42 1.32
C SER A 23 4.87 15.56 2.82
N HIS A 24 4.41 16.71 3.26
CA HIS A 24 4.09 16.95 4.67
C HIS A 24 3.01 15.99 5.18
N PHE A 25 1.89 15.90 4.47
CA PHE A 25 0.78 15.03 4.87
C PHE A 25 1.11 13.55 4.69
N LEU A 26 1.88 13.19 3.65
CA LEU A 26 2.32 11.80 3.44
C LEU A 26 3.22 11.34 4.59
N ASN A 27 4.21 12.15 4.97
CA ASN A 27 5.12 11.84 6.08
C ASN A 27 4.36 11.72 7.41
N LYS A 28 3.40 12.62 7.65
CA LYS A 28 2.54 12.56 8.83
C LYS A 28 1.69 11.28 8.84
N ALA A 29 1.13 10.90 7.69
CA ALA A 29 0.33 9.68 7.55
C ALA A 29 1.16 8.43 7.86
N VAL A 30 2.39 8.34 7.33
CA VAL A 30 3.30 7.22 7.58
C VAL A 30 3.64 7.13 9.07
N LYS A 31 3.96 8.25 9.69
CA LYS A 31 4.24 8.32 11.14
C LYS A 31 3.05 7.83 11.97
N LEU A 32 1.85 8.30 11.64
CA LEU A 32 0.62 7.88 12.32
C LEU A 32 0.35 6.38 12.14
N GLY A 33 0.61 5.84 10.94
CA GLY A 33 0.53 4.41 10.69
C GLY A 33 1.49 3.59 11.55
N LEU A 34 2.73 4.06 11.71
CA LEU A 34 3.73 3.42 12.58
C LEU A 34 3.32 3.46 14.07
N GLU A 35 2.55 4.47 14.47
CA GLU A 35 1.98 4.60 15.81
C GLU A 35 0.65 3.87 15.98
N ASN A 36 0.23 3.09 14.98
CA ASN A 36 -1.05 2.36 14.93
C ASN A 36 -2.30 3.27 14.94
N LYS A 37 -2.13 4.54 14.57
CA LYS A 37 -3.23 5.52 14.46
C LYS A 37 -3.77 5.54 13.03
N TYR A 38 -4.36 4.44 12.60
CA TYR A 38 -4.75 4.22 11.21
C TYR A 38 -5.88 5.16 10.73
N ALA A 39 -6.86 5.42 11.56
CA ALA A 39 -7.96 6.35 11.22
C ALA A 39 -7.43 7.77 10.97
N GLU A 40 -6.53 8.25 11.83
CA GLU A 40 -5.88 9.56 11.66
C GLU A 40 -4.96 9.57 10.44
N SER A 41 -4.24 8.48 10.19
CA SER A 41 -3.41 8.31 9.00
C SER A 41 -4.25 8.44 7.72
N ILE A 42 -5.42 7.83 7.66
CA ILE A 42 -6.33 7.92 6.51
C ILE A 42 -6.76 9.36 6.25
N VAL A 43 -7.03 10.15 7.28
CA VAL A 43 -7.37 11.58 7.12
C VAL A 43 -6.25 12.34 6.40
N CYS A 44 -5.00 12.09 6.78
CA CYS A 44 -3.84 12.68 6.11
C CYS A 44 -3.69 12.19 4.66
N LEU A 45 -3.90 10.89 4.43
CA LEU A 45 -3.83 10.28 3.10
C LEU A 45 -4.93 10.81 2.18
N ASP A 46 -6.12 11.06 2.68
CA ASP A 46 -7.20 11.68 1.92
C ASP A 46 -6.83 13.08 1.45
N ARG A 47 -6.12 13.83 2.26
CA ARG A 47 -5.57 15.14 1.85
C ARG A 47 -4.52 15.00 0.76
N VAL A 48 -3.61 14.03 0.88
CA VAL A 48 -2.62 13.74 -0.16
C VAL A 48 -3.29 13.37 -1.48
N ILE A 49 -4.27 12.48 -1.45
CA ILE A 49 -5.01 12.01 -2.63
C ILE A 49 -5.78 13.17 -3.27
N ARG A 50 -6.34 14.08 -2.47
CA ARG A 50 -7.04 15.28 -2.99
C ARG A 50 -6.09 16.21 -3.72
N ILE A 51 -4.85 16.37 -3.22
CA ILE A 51 -3.83 17.22 -3.86
C ILE A 51 -3.27 16.52 -5.11
N ASN A 52 -2.97 15.23 -5.02
CA ASN A 52 -2.42 14.43 -6.12
C ASN A 52 -3.09 13.05 -6.18
N PRO A 53 -4.21 12.93 -6.91
CA PRO A 53 -4.94 11.67 -7.00
C PRO A 53 -4.21 10.56 -7.78
N LYS A 54 -3.09 10.87 -8.44
CA LYS A 54 -2.27 9.90 -9.17
C LYS A 54 -1.11 9.33 -8.35
N LEU A 55 -0.95 9.77 -7.11
CA LEU A 55 0.14 9.30 -6.25
C LEU A 55 -0.20 7.91 -5.69
N ALA A 56 0.27 6.88 -6.38
CA ALA A 56 -0.04 5.47 -6.07
C ALA A 56 0.28 5.06 -4.63
N ILE A 57 1.38 5.58 -4.07
CA ILE A 57 1.79 5.24 -2.71
C ILE A 57 0.77 5.69 -1.65
N ALA A 58 0.07 6.81 -1.89
CA ALA A 58 -0.98 7.28 -0.99
C ALA A 58 -2.18 6.32 -0.99
N TRP A 59 -2.58 5.84 -2.14
CA TRP A 59 -3.62 4.82 -2.28
C TRP A 59 -3.22 3.50 -1.62
N TYR A 60 -1.96 3.09 -1.78
CA TYR A 60 -1.42 1.89 -1.15
C TYR A 60 -1.48 1.98 0.39
N TYR A 61 -0.98 3.06 0.97
CA TYR A 61 -1.03 3.25 2.42
C TYR A 61 -2.47 3.34 2.94
N LYS A 62 -3.35 4.02 2.22
CA LYS A 62 -4.77 4.09 2.60
C LYS A 62 -5.41 2.70 2.57
N GLY A 63 -5.19 1.93 1.52
CA GLY A 63 -5.69 0.56 1.41
C GLY A 63 -5.18 -0.34 2.53
N THR A 64 -3.89 -0.24 2.86
CA THR A 64 -3.29 -0.98 3.96
C THR A 64 -3.91 -0.60 5.32
N ALA A 65 -4.08 0.69 5.59
CA ALA A 65 -4.73 1.16 6.81
C ALA A 65 -6.18 0.69 6.92
N LEU A 66 -6.92 0.73 5.83
CA LEU A 66 -8.31 0.22 5.78
C LEU A 66 -8.38 -1.28 6.05
N ASN A 67 -7.43 -2.07 5.56
CA ASN A 67 -7.33 -3.49 5.88
C ASN A 67 -7.16 -3.73 7.39
N VAL A 68 -6.28 -2.97 8.04
CA VAL A 68 -6.07 -3.09 9.49
C VAL A 68 -7.33 -2.73 10.27
N LEU A 69 -8.10 -1.75 9.79
CA LEU A 69 -9.38 -1.34 10.40
C LEU A 69 -10.55 -2.28 10.06
N GLY A 70 -10.33 -3.30 9.25
CA GLY A 70 -11.38 -4.24 8.86
C GLY A 70 -12.32 -3.74 7.76
N GLN A 71 -11.98 -2.64 7.09
CA GLN A 71 -12.75 -2.06 5.99
C GLN A 71 -12.23 -2.60 4.66
N TYR A 72 -12.43 -3.90 4.46
CA TYR A 72 -11.79 -4.66 3.37
C TYR A 72 -12.27 -4.27 1.98
N GLN A 73 -13.57 -4.01 1.80
CA GLN A 73 -14.11 -3.61 0.51
C GLN A 73 -13.55 -2.26 0.04
N GLU A 74 -13.48 -1.29 0.95
CA GLU A 74 -12.89 0.02 0.67
C GLU A 74 -11.38 -0.08 0.41
N ALA A 75 -10.69 -0.98 1.14
CA ALA A 75 -9.28 -1.25 0.93
C ALA A 75 -9.01 -1.74 -0.51
N ILE A 76 -9.82 -2.66 -1.01
CA ILE A 76 -9.70 -3.17 -2.38
C ILE A 76 -9.84 -2.03 -3.40
N ILE A 77 -10.83 -1.17 -3.23
CA ILE A 77 -11.06 -0.01 -4.11
C ILE A 77 -9.84 0.91 -4.13
N CYS A 78 -9.23 1.19 -2.98
CA CYS A 78 -8.01 1.99 -2.90
C CYS A 78 -6.84 1.32 -3.62
N LEU A 79 -6.66 0.02 -3.43
CA LEU A 79 -5.56 -0.74 -4.00
C LEU A 79 -5.69 -0.93 -5.52
N GLU A 80 -6.86 -0.75 -6.09
CA GLU A 80 -7.07 -0.71 -7.54
C GLU A 80 -6.44 0.52 -8.22
N ASN A 81 -6.14 1.57 -7.45
CA ASN A 81 -5.45 2.77 -7.92
C ASN A 81 -3.92 2.63 -7.90
N VAL A 82 -3.41 1.46 -7.56
CA VAL A 82 -1.98 1.16 -7.51
C VAL A 82 -1.56 0.44 -8.80
N HIS A 83 -0.30 0.61 -9.21
CA HIS A 83 0.21 -0.01 -10.43
C HIS A 83 0.10 -1.54 -10.40
N ARG A 84 -0.23 -2.12 -11.57
CA ARG A 84 -0.46 -3.58 -11.72
C ARG A 84 0.72 -4.47 -11.36
N ASN A 85 1.94 -3.96 -11.40
CA ASN A 85 3.14 -4.71 -11.05
C ASN A 85 3.63 -4.47 -9.61
N TRP A 86 2.84 -3.80 -8.78
CA TRP A 86 3.18 -3.58 -7.38
C TRP A 86 2.73 -4.78 -6.53
N CYS A 87 3.69 -5.65 -6.22
CA CYS A 87 3.47 -6.94 -5.55
C CYS A 87 2.82 -6.79 -4.18
N GLU A 88 3.28 -5.84 -3.38
CA GLU A 88 2.73 -5.60 -2.04
C GLU A 88 1.26 -5.17 -2.10
N ALA A 89 0.87 -4.45 -3.16
CA ALA A 89 -0.55 -4.08 -3.35
C ALA A 89 -1.40 -5.32 -3.68
N TRP A 90 -0.90 -6.23 -4.51
CA TRP A 90 -1.56 -7.51 -4.77
C TRP A 90 -1.70 -8.33 -3.50
N ASN A 91 -0.65 -8.38 -2.65
CA ASN A 91 -0.70 -9.06 -1.37
C ASN A 91 -1.77 -8.44 -0.45
N GLN A 92 -1.83 -7.14 -0.34
CA GLN A 92 -2.86 -6.45 0.45
C GLN A 92 -4.28 -6.69 -0.07
N LYS A 93 -4.47 -6.71 -1.39
CA LYS A 93 -5.76 -7.10 -1.99
C LYS A 93 -6.13 -8.54 -1.64
N GLY A 94 -5.17 -9.45 -1.72
CA GLY A 94 -5.36 -10.84 -1.33
C GLY A 94 -5.81 -10.98 0.12
N ILE A 95 -5.19 -10.25 1.03
CA ILE A 95 -5.56 -10.22 2.45
C ILE A 95 -7.01 -9.71 2.62
N ALA A 96 -7.38 -8.65 1.91
CA ALA A 96 -8.74 -8.10 1.96
C ALA A 96 -9.78 -9.11 1.45
N TYR A 97 -9.52 -9.73 0.31
CA TYR A 97 -10.42 -10.77 -0.25
C TYR A 97 -10.55 -11.98 0.69
N ALA A 98 -9.45 -12.43 1.28
CA ALA A 98 -9.46 -13.54 2.24
C ALA A 98 -10.34 -13.24 3.46
N ASN A 99 -10.26 -12.03 3.99
CA ASN A 99 -11.09 -11.60 5.11
C ASN A 99 -12.58 -11.46 4.73
N LEU A 100 -12.87 -11.19 3.46
CA LEU A 100 -14.24 -11.19 2.92
C LEU A 100 -14.72 -12.60 2.53
N LYS A 101 -13.92 -13.64 2.81
CA LYS A 101 -14.20 -15.03 2.44
C LYS A 101 -14.28 -15.27 0.92
N LYS A 102 -13.71 -14.38 0.14
CA LYS A 102 -13.57 -14.50 -1.32
C LYS A 102 -12.24 -15.19 -1.65
N TYR A 103 -12.18 -16.48 -1.39
CA TYR A 103 -10.93 -17.24 -1.38
C TYR A 103 -10.26 -17.35 -2.75
N PHE A 104 -11.05 -17.52 -3.81
CA PHE A 104 -10.50 -17.64 -5.18
C PHE A 104 -9.85 -16.33 -5.65
N GLU A 105 -10.50 -15.19 -5.37
CA GLU A 105 -9.95 -13.88 -5.65
C GLU A 105 -8.69 -13.62 -4.82
N ALA A 106 -8.67 -14.04 -3.57
CA ALA A 106 -7.50 -13.93 -2.69
C ALA A 106 -6.31 -14.73 -3.25
N ILE A 107 -6.52 -15.97 -3.63
CA ILE A 107 -5.50 -16.85 -4.23
C ILE A 107 -4.93 -16.21 -5.51
N THR A 108 -5.80 -15.71 -6.38
CA THR A 108 -5.38 -15.00 -7.61
C THR A 108 -4.49 -13.81 -7.31
N CYS A 109 -4.82 -13.00 -6.30
CA CYS A 109 -4.02 -11.85 -5.89
C CYS A 109 -2.63 -12.28 -5.38
N PHE A 110 -2.56 -13.30 -4.54
CA PHE A 110 -1.29 -13.81 -4.03
C PHE A 110 -0.42 -14.41 -5.16
N GLU A 111 -1.01 -15.09 -6.11
CA GLU A 111 -0.30 -15.59 -7.30
C GLU A 111 0.31 -14.47 -8.13
N LYS A 112 -0.40 -13.34 -8.28
CA LYS A 112 0.13 -12.15 -8.95
C LYS A 112 1.27 -11.52 -8.15
N ALA A 113 1.17 -11.44 -6.83
CA ALA A 113 2.25 -10.96 -5.98
C ALA A 113 3.51 -11.84 -6.14
N ILE A 114 3.36 -13.17 -6.11
CA ILE A 114 4.45 -14.12 -6.31
C ILE A 114 5.11 -13.93 -7.69
N LYS A 115 4.30 -13.72 -8.73
CA LYS A 115 4.79 -13.57 -10.10
C LYS A 115 5.68 -12.33 -10.27
N PHE A 116 5.35 -11.22 -9.61
CA PHE A 116 6.02 -9.94 -9.81
C PHE A 116 7.16 -9.66 -8.83
N ASP A 117 7.25 -10.40 -7.73
CA ASP A 117 8.27 -10.21 -6.70
C ASP A 117 9.05 -11.51 -6.47
N THR A 118 10.32 -11.51 -6.83
CA THR A 118 11.21 -12.65 -6.66
C THR A 118 11.78 -12.78 -5.24
N ASP A 119 11.78 -11.70 -4.47
CA ASP A 119 12.45 -11.65 -3.17
C ASP A 119 11.54 -12.06 -2.00
N ASN A 120 10.24 -11.77 -2.12
CA ASN A 120 9.26 -12.02 -1.05
C ASN A 120 8.26 -13.15 -1.38
N GLN A 121 8.57 -13.99 -2.35
CA GLN A 121 7.68 -15.07 -2.79
C GLN A 121 7.21 -15.97 -1.65
N SER A 122 8.08 -16.26 -0.70
CA SER A 122 7.80 -17.12 0.44
C SER A 122 6.67 -16.57 1.32
N ALA A 123 6.67 -15.27 1.61
CA ALA A 123 5.62 -14.63 2.42
C ALA A 123 4.25 -14.67 1.70
N TYR A 124 4.23 -14.40 0.40
CA TYR A 124 2.99 -14.45 -0.40
C TYR A 124 2.49 -15.88 -0.57
N ALA A 125 3.40 -16.84 -0.73
CA ALA A 125 3.08 -18.26 -0.79
C ALA A 125 2.48 -18.79 0.51
N GLU A 126 2.97 -18.32 1.67
CA GLU A 126 2.39 -18.65 2.98
C GLU A 126 0.96 -18.12 3.11
N ASN A 127 0.72 -16.88 2.69
CA ASN A 127 -0.62 -16.30 2.69
C ASN A 127 -1.57 -17.09 1.78
N LYS A 128 -1.11 -17.47 0.58
CA LYS A 128 -1.86 -18.31 -0.36
C LYS A 128 -2.19 -19.66 0.25
N ALA A 129 -1.21 -20.34 0.85
CA ALA A 129 -1.38 -21.64 1.47
C ALA A 129 -2.40 -21.61 2.63
N ARG A 130 -2.36 -20.56 3.43
CA ARG A 130 -3.33 -20.35 4.51
C ARG A 130 -4.76 -20.23 3.97
N VAL A 131 -4.95 -19.47 2.90
CA VAL A 131 -6.26 -19.28 2.27
C VAL A 131 -6.77 -20.60 1.66
N ILE A 132 -5.91 -21.37 1.02
CA ILE A 132 -6.26 -22.69 0.48
C ILE A 132 -6.75 -23.61 1.60
N LYS A 133 -6.04 -23.63 2.73
CA LYS A 133 -6.42 -24.42 3.90
C LYS A 133 -7.80 -24.01 4.44
N GLU A 134 -8.04 -22.71 4.58
CA GLU A 134 -9.35 -22.18 5.00
C GLU A 134 -10.48 -22.58 4.04
N LEU A 135 -10.20 -22.52 2.75
CA LEU A 135 -11.16 -22.94 1.71
C LEU A 135 -11.50 -24.43 1.83
N GLU A 136 -10.50 -25.29 2.02
CA GLU A 136 -10.69 -26.72 2.21
C GLU A 136 -11.51 -27.04 3.48
N GLU A 137 -11.21 -26.37 4.59
CA GLU A 137 -11.91 -26.55 5.85
C GLU A 137 -13.37 -26.10 5.76
N ASN A 138 -13.69 -25.07 4.99
CA ASN A 138 -15.05 -24.54 4.83
C ASN A 138 -15.90 -25.31 3.81
N ASN A 139 -15.29 -26.20 2.98
CA ASN A 139 -15.99 -27.01 1.99
C ASN A 139 -16.35 -28.41 2.50
N VAL A 140 -16.11 -28.68 3.76
CA VAL A 140 -16.46 -29.98 4.40
C VAL A 140 -17.89 -30.00 4.88
#